data_f1b3209f173fd418971cdc8422398080
#
_entry.id   f1b3209f173fd418971cdc8422398080
#
_cell.length_a   1.000
_cell.length_b   1.000
_cell.length_c   1.000
_cell.angle_alpha   90.00
_cell.angle_beta   90.00
_cell.angle_gamma   90.00
#
_symmetry.space_group_name_H-M   'P 1'
#
loop_
_entity.id
_entity.type
_entity.pdbx_description
1 polymer ?
#
loop_
_entity_poly.entity_id
_entity_poly.type
_entity_poly.pdbx_seq_one_letter_code
_entity_poly.pdbx_strand_id
1 'polypeptide(L)'
;TNIIPGSNFNKNGLCNACAINRPKINWESRLKHLKKISINFKNKSTNYDCIVPVSGGKDSTRQAFFVRDNLKMNPLLVTLAYPPEQQTIIGAQNFENLISNGFDGLYVSLSPKTWKKMMKYSFYKFGNIFKSCEQALFATAPIVAIREQINLIIYGENAGLQWGYDAHVSKGGDANNLRNSNTLSGGGVEKYIDSGFMKKKIILV
;
A
#
# COMPACT_ATOMS: atom_id res chain seq x y z
N THR A 1 1.45 10.16 22.68
CA THR A 1 2.32 11.35 22.73
C THR A 1 1.81 12.39 21.74
N ASN A 2 2.01 13.66 22.04
CA ASN A 2 1.70 14.79 21.15
C ASN A 2 2.69 14.92 19.97
N ILE A 3 3.68 14.08 19.92
CA ILE A 3 4.70 14.04 18.84
C ILE A 3 4.13 13.41 17.55
N ILE A 4 3.08 12.59 17.67
CA ILE A 4 2.46 11.97 16.49
C ILE A 4 1.65 13.03 15.74
N PRO A 5 1.95 13.34 14.46
CA PRO A 5 1.20 14.31 13.68
C PRO A 5 -0.30 14.01 13.69
N GLY A 6 -1.14 15.02 13.94
CA GLY A 6 -2.59 14.86 14.01
C GLY A 6 -3.12 14.22 15.30
N SER A 7 -2.28 13.95 16.30
CA SER A 7 -2.75 13.49 17.61
C SER A 7 -3.31 14.65 18.42
N ASN A 8 -4.60 14.60 18.68
CA ASN A 8 -5.28 15.47 19.63
C ASN A 8 -5.62 14.70 20.90
N PHE A 9 -5.63 15.38 22.03
CA PHE A 9 -6.01 14.80 23.31
C PHE A 9 -7.39 15.34 23.72
N ASN A 10 -8.25 14.45 24.17
CA ASN A 10 -9.55 14.84 24.72
C ASN A 10 -9.40 15.37 26.16
N LYS A 11 -10.53 15.81 26.77
CA LYS A 11 -10.57 16.36 28.14
C LYS A 11 -10.04 15.37 29.21
N ASN A 12 -10.01 14.08 28.91
CA ASN A 12 -9.53 13.02 29.81
C ASN A 12 -8.06 12.66 29.55
N GLY A 13 -7.34 13.43 28.72
CA GLY A 13 -5.95 13.17 28.39
C GLY A 13 -5.73 11.96 27.46
N LEU A 14 -6.78 11.44 26.85
CA LEU A 14 -6.68 10.33 25.91
C LEU A 14 -6.46 10.86 24.49
N CYS A 15 -5.46 10.32 23.80
CA CYS A 15 -5.25 10.61 22.36
C CYS A 15 -6.35 9.97 21.52
N ASN A 16 -6.49 10.42 20.27
CA ASN A 16 -7.52 9.91 19.36
C ASN A 16 -7.52 8.39 19.27
N ALA A 17 -6.33 7.76 19.18
CA ALA A 17 -6.22 6.30 19.09
C ALA A 17 -6.70 5.57 20.36
N CYS A 18 -6.50 6.17 21.54
CA CYS A 18 -6.96 5.62 22.82
C CYS A 18 -8.43 5.97 23.09
N ALA A 19 -8.90 7.12 22.57
CA ALA A 19 -10.27 7.58 22.79
C ALA A 19 -11.29 6.89 21.86
N ILE A 20 -10.82 6.27 20.79
CA ILE A 20 -11.70 5.54 19.88
C ILE A 20 -12.30 4.35 20.62
N ASN A 21 -13.58 4.48 20.90
CA ASN A 21 -14.39 3.34 21.27
C ASN A 21 -14.53 2.45 20.04
N ARG A 22 -13.62 1.48 19.89
CA ARG A 22 -13.60 0.58 18.72
C ARG A 22 -14.92 -0.19 18.73
N PRO A 23 -15.81 0.03 17.76
CA PRO A 23 -17.03 -0.75 17.68
C PRO A 23 -16.64 -2.24 17.63
N LYS A 24 -17.36 -3.09 18.32
CA LYS A 24 -17.17 -4.54 18.19
C LYS A 24 -17.30 -4.90 16.71
N ILE A 25 -16.19 -5.23 16.10
CA ILE A 25 -16.18 -5.60 14.69
C ILE A 25 -16.77 -7.01 14.59
N ASN A 26 -17.86 -7.15 13.88
CA ASN A 26 -18.39 -8.45 13.50
C ASN A 26 -17.56 -9.03 12.35
N TRP A 27 -16.54 -9.79 12.71
CA TRP A 27 -15.59 -10.37 11.75
C TRP A 27 -16.25 -11.37 10.82
N GLU A 28 -17.25 -12.10 11.27
CA GLU A 28 -17.99 -13.05 10.45
C GLU A 28 -18.76 -12.33 9.33
N SER A 29 -19.48 -11.28 9.68
CA SER A 29 -20.18 -10.43 8.70
C SER A 29 -19.19 -9.80 7.71
N ARG A 30 -18.04 -9.33 8.19
CA ARG A 30 -17.00 -8.78 7.33
C ARG A 30 -16.41 -9.81 6.38
N LEU A 31 -16.14 -11.02 6.86
CA LEU A 31 -15.65 -12.10 6.02
C LEU A 31 -16.68 -12.50 4.94
N LYS A 32 -17.96 -12.56 5.32
CA LYS A 32 -19.05 -12.82 4.36
C LYS A 32 -19.11 -11.73 3.28
N HIS A 33 -18.96 -10.46 3.68
CA HIS A 33 -18.93 -9.34 2.74
C HIS A 33 -17.70 -9.42 1.81
N LEU A 34 -16.51 -9.70 2.35
CA LEU A 34 -15.29 -9.86 1.57
C LEU A 34 -15.40 -11.01 0.55
N LYS A 35 -15.96 -12.16 0.96
CA LYS A 35 -16.25 -13.28 0.04
C LYS A 35 -17.21 -12.88 -1.09
N LYS A 36 -18.22 -12.07 -0.79
CA LYS A 36 -19.14 -11.55 -1.81
C LYS A 36 -18.43 -10.63 -2.80
N ILE A 37 -17.55 -9.75 -2.32
CA ILE A 37 -16.73 -8.90 -3.18
C ILE A 37 -15.83 -9.77 -4.06
N SER A 38 -15.10 -10.73 -3.48
CA SER A 38 -14.17 -11.58 -4.23
C SER A 38 -14.83 -12.34 -5.38
N ILE A 39 -16.03 -12.85 -5.18
CA ILE A 39 -16.81 -13.52 -6.22
C ILE A 39 -17.08 -12.59 -7.43
N ASN A 40 -17.34 -11.31 -7.17
CA ASN A 40 -17.62 -10.35 -8.24
C ASN A 40 -16.40 -10.06 -9.14
N PHE A 41 -15.19 -10.26 -8.63
CA PHE A 41 -13.96 -10.00 -9.38
C PHE A 41 -13.27 -11.27 -9.89
N LYS A 42 -13.68 -12.43 -9.40
CA LYS A 42 -13.12 -13.70 -9.82
C LYS A 42 -13.39 -13.98 -11.30
N ASN A 43 -12.36 -14.41 -12.04
CA ASN A 43 -12.42 -14.72 -13.47
C ASN A 43 -12.89 -13.53 -14.35
N LYS A 44 -12.65 -12.30 -13.90
CA LYS A 44 -13.00 -11.08 -14.64
C LYS A 44 -11.84 -10.50 -15.45
N SER A 45 -10.61 -10.83 -15.11
CA SER A 45 -9.42 -10.50 -15.89
C SER A 45 -8.82 -11.74 -16.54
N THR A 46 -7.91 -11.53 -17.48
CA THR A 46 -7.39 -12.60 -18.34
C THR A 46 -6.53 -13.62 -17.59
N ASN A 47 -5.77 -13.19 -16.59
CA ASN A 47 -4.80 -14.05 -15.91
C ASN A 47 -4.94 -14.08 -14.40
N TYR A 48 -5.22 -12.93 -13.75
CA TYR A 48 -5.26 -12.81 -12.29
C TYR A 48 -6.53 -12.11 -11.84
N ASP A 49 -7.10 -12.56 -10.71
CA ASP A 49 -8.33 -12.01 -10.16
C ASP A 49 -8.09 -10.69 -9.40
N CYS A 50 -6.92 -10.54 -8.82
CA CYS A 50 -6.56 -9.39 -8.01
C CYS A 50 -5.05 -9.20 -7.89
N ILE A 51 -4.64 -8.02 -7.44
CA ILE A 51 -3.28 -7.74 -7.00
C ILE A 51 -3.23 -7.78 -5.47
N VAL A 52 -2.19 -8.38 -4.93
CA VAL A 52 -1.83 -8.33 -3.52
C VAL A 52 -0.46 -7.68 -3.39
N PRO A 53 -0.37 -6.43 -2.89
CA PRO A 53 0.91 -5.81 -2.59
C PRO A 53 1.58 -6.57 -1.45
N VAL A 54 2.84 -6.96 -1.65
CA VAL A 54 3.59 -7.74 -0.66
C VAL A 54 4.97 -7.13 -0.38
N SER A 55 5.37 -7.16 0.88
CA SER A 55 6.75 -6.88 1.30
C SER A 55 7.54 -8.15 1.61
N GLY A 56 6.89 -9.32 1.57
CA GLY A 56 7.43 -10.59 2.04
C GLY A 56 7.42 -10.74 3.56
N GLY A 57 6.99 -9.73 4.32
CA GLY A 57 6.81 -9.82 5.77
C GLY A 57 5.60 -10.70 6.14
N LYS A 58 5.52 -11.09 7.42
CA LYS A 58 4.51 -12.04 7.94
C LYS A 58 3.07 -11.68 7.58
N ASP A 59 2.71 -10.40 7.62
CA ASP A 59 1.33 -9.95 7.43
C ASP A 59 0.93 -10.02 5.95
N SER A 60 1.77 -9.54 5.04
CA SER A 60 1.55 -9.63 3.60
C SER A 60 1.61 -11.07 3.09
N THR A 61 2.48 -11.90 3.66
CA THR A 61 2.52 -13.35 3.38
C THR A 61 1.21 -14.02 3.77
N ARG A 62 0.75 -13.80 5.03
CA ARG A 62 -0.55 -14.32 5.48
C ARG A 62 -1.69 -13.86 4.58
N GLN A 63 -1.67 -12.61 4.15
CA GLN A 63 -2.68 -12.05 3.26
C GLN A 63 -2.69 -12.75 1.90
N ALA A 64 -1.53 -12.96 1.29
CA ALA A 64 -1.41 -13.66 0.00
C ALA A 64 -2.01 -15.07 0.08
N PHE A 65 -1.64 -15.84 1.10
CA PHE A 65 -2.21 -17.18 1.33
C PHE A 65 -3.72 -17.11 1.58
N PHE A 66 -4.20 -16.16 2.38
CA PHE A 66 -5.62 -16.00 2.64
C PHE A 66 -6.42 -15.74 1.36
N VAL A 67 -5.92 -14.87 0.49
CA VAL A 67 -6.55 -14.56 -0.80
C VAL A 67 -6.62 -15.80 -1.68
N ARG A 68 -5.52 -16.55 -1.81
CA ARG A 68 -5.49 -17.76 -2.61
C ARG A 68 -6.32 -18.88 -1.99
N ASP A 69 -6.09 -19.18 -0.71
CA ASP A 69 -6.57 -20.42 -0.11
C ASP A 69 -7.99 -20.28 0.47
N ASN A 70 -8.35 -19.10 1.00
CA ASN A 70 -9.67 -18.89 1.62
C ASN A 70 -10.67 -18.20 0.69
N LEU A 71 -10.21 -17.23 -0.12
CA LEU A 71 -11.07 -16.57 -1.10
C LEU A 71 -11.08 -17.32 -2.45
N LYS A 72 -10.16 -18.29 -2.64
CA LYS A 72 -10.02 -19.05 -3.88
C LYS A 72 -9.85 -18.17 -5.11
N MET A 73 -9.07 -17.11 -4.96
CA MET A 73 -8.69 -16.18 -6.03
C MET A 73 -7.27 -16.49 -6.50
N ASN A 74 -6.97 -16.12 -7.74
CA ASN A 74 -5.63 -16.16 -8.31
C ASN A 74 -4.97 -14.77 -8.20
N PRO A 75 -4.16 -14.49 -7.16
CA PRO A 75 -3.55 -13.18 -6.97
C PRO A 75 -2.23 -13.06 -7.72
N LEU A 76 -1.98 -11.90 -8.33
CA LEU A 76 -0.65 -11.45 -8.73
C LEU A 76 -0.02 -10.71 -7.55
N LEU A 77 1.12 -11.18 -7.07
CA LEU A 77 1.87 -10.48 -6.02
C LEU A 77 2.68 -9.35 -6.64
N VAL A 78 2.65 -8.19 -6.01
CA VAL A 78 3.40 -7.01 -6.50
C VAL A 78 4.22 -6.42 -5.35
N THR A 79 5.52 -6.26 -5.59
CA THR A 79 6.41 -5.63 -4.63
C THR A 79 7.18 -4.48 -5.27
N LEU A 80 7.36 -3.39 -4.51
CA LEU A 80 8.29 -2.33 -4.86
C LEU A 80 9.69 -2.74 -4.41
N ALA A 81 10.61 -2.88 -5.35
CA ALA A 81 12.01 -3.09 -5.04
C ALA A 81 12.68 -1.73 -4.71
N TYR A 82 13.19 -1.62 -3.49
CA TYR A 82 14.05 -0.51 -3.12
C TYR A 82 15.40 -0.61 -3.85
N PRO A 83 16.22 0.47 -3.84
CA PRO A 83 17.56 0.41 -4.42
C PRO A 83 18.36 -0.78 -3.89
N PRO A 84 19.22 -1.39 -4.72
CA PRO A 84 19.98 -2.59 -4.32
C PRO A 84 20.73 -2.43 -2.98
N GLU A 85 21.21 -1.23 -2.69
CA GLU A 85 21.93 -0.91 -1.45
C GLU A 85 21.05 -0.96 -0.19
N GLN A 86 19.74 -0.94 -0.37
CA GLN A 86 18.74 -1.01 0.72
C GLN A 86 18.07 -2.38 0.82
N GLN A 87 18.37 -3.28 -0.11
CA GLN A 87 17.83 -4.63 -0.07
C GLN A 87 18.66 -5.50 0.87
N THR A 88 17.98 -6.23 1.74
CA THR A 88 18.61 -7.24 2.59
C THR A 88 18.43 -8.62 1.98
N ILE A 89 19.37 -9.54 2.26
CA ILE A 89 19.26 -10.95 1.87
C ILE A 89 17.96 -11.55 2.37
N ILE A 90 17.58 -11.26 3.62
CA ILE A 90 16.33 -11.72 4.22
C ILE A 90 15.12 -11.19 3.45
N GLY A 91 15.13 -9.93 3.02
CA GLY A 91 14.05 -9.35 2.23
C GLY A 91 13.86 -10.06 0.88
N ALA A 92 14.95 -10.38 0.21
CA ALA A 92 14.91 -11.14 -1.04
C ALA A 92 14.38 -12.57 -0.81
N GLN A 93 14.90 -13.27 0.20
CA GLN A 93 14.44 -14.62 0.58
C GLN A 93 12.97 -14.67 0.95
N ASN A 94 12.44 -13.65 1.62
CA ASN A 94 11.03 -13.57 1.98
C ASN A 94 10.12 -13.54 0.75
N PHE A 95 10.51 -12.81 -0.29
CA PHE A 95 9.75 -12.80 -1.53
C PHE A 95 9.92 -14.11 -2.32
N GLU A 96 11.14 -14.61 -2.42
CA GLU A 96 11.43 -15.91 -3.04
C GLU A 96 10.61 -17.04 -2.41
N ASN A 97 10.43 -17.00 -1.09
CA ASN A 97 9.59 -17.97 -0.39
C ASN A 97 8.13 -17.93 -0.85
N LEU A 98 7.58 -16.75 -1.16
CA LEU A 98 6.24 -16.66 -1.74
C LEU A 98 6.18 -17.29 -3.13
N ILE A 99 7.17 -17.02 -3.99
CA ILE A 99 7.24 -17.62 -5.33
C ILE A 99 7.37 -19.15 -5.24
N SER A 100 8.23 -19.65 -4.36
CA SER A 100 8.40 -21.10 -4.12
C SER A 100 7.14 -21.79 -3.60
N ASN A 101 6.23 -21.02 -2.98
CA ASN A 101 4.91 -21.51 -2.58
C ASN A 101 3.83 -21.39 -3.67
N GLY A 102 4.23 -21.16 -4.92
CA GLY A 102 3.36 -21.21 -6.09
C GLY A 102 2.59 -19.91 -6.37
N PHE A 103 3.14 -18.76 -5.96
CA PHE A 103 2.60 -17.47 -6.37
C PHE A 103 3.38 -16.90 -7.54
N ASP A 104 2.69 -16.23 -8.43
CA ASP A 104 3.32 -15.34 -9.41
C ASP A 104 3.54 -13.95 -8.82
N GLY A 105 4.67 -13.32 -9.15
CA GLY A 105 5.00 -12.03 -8.59
C GLY A 105 5.80 -11.11 -9.49
N LEU A 106 5.58 -9.82 -9.34
CA LEU A 106 6.29 -8.77 -10.04
C LEU A 106 7.11 -7.91 -9.08
N TYR A 107 8.39 -7.76 -9.40
CA TYR A 107 9.26 -6.74 -8.82
C TYR A 107 9.22 -5.48 -9.67
N VAL A 108 8.73 -4.38 -9.10
CA VAL A 108 8.74 -3.07 -9.74
C VAL A 108 9.87 -2.25 -9.13
N SER A 109 10.85 -1.89 -9.93
CA SER A 109 12.00 -1.12 -9.47
C SER A 109 12.16 0.18 -10.23
N LEU A 110 12.53 1.22 -9.51
CA LEU A 110 13.03 2.46 -10.10
C LEU A 110 14.56 2.41 -10.18
N SER A 111 15.15 3.07 -11.18
CA SER A 111 16.61 3.15 -11.26
C SER A 111 17.20 3.81 -9.99
N PRO A 112 18.40 3.41 -9.53
CA PRO A 112 19.08 4.03 -8.40
C PRO A 112 19.22 5.55 -8.55
N LYS A 113 19.45 6.03 -9.77
CA LYS A 113 19.53 7.45 -10.08
C LYS A 113 18.20 8.17 -9.83
N THR A 114 17.07 7.54 -10.17
CA THR A 114 15.73 8.08 -9.89
C THR A 114 15.46 8.11 -8.40
N TRP A 115 15.73 7.01 -7.70
CA TRP A 115 15.61 6.92 -6.25
C TRP A 115 16.39 8.04 -5.55
N LYS A 116 17.68 8.18 -5.85
CA LYS A 116 18.53 9.21 -5.25
C LYS A 116 17.98 10.61 -5.47
N LYS A 117 17.48 10.90 -6.68
CA LYS A 117 16.84 12.19 -6.98
C LYS A 117 15.59 12.42 -6.14
N MET A 118 14.69 11.46 -6.12
CA MET A 118 13.43 11.56 -5.39
C MET A 118 13.65 11.73 -3.89
N MET A 119 14.54 10.94 -3.29
CA MET A 119 14.88 11.03 -1.88
C MET A 119 15.53 12.39 -1.53
N LYS A 120 16.46 12.87 -2.37
CA LYS A 120 17.09 14.18 -2.20
C LYS A 120 16.05 15.31 -2.24
N TYR A 121 15.16 15.30 -3.23
CA TYR A 121 14.07 16.26 -3.31
C TYR A 121 13.17 16.23 -2.08
N SER A 122 12.75 15.02 -1.68
CA SER A 122 11.90 14.82 -0.50
C SER A 122 12.54 15.35 0.77
N PHE A 123 13.84 15.16 0.93
CA PHE A 123 14.58 15.72 2.07
C PHE A 123 14.55 17.24 2.09
N TYR A 124 14.92 17.89 0.98
CA TYR A 124 14.95 19.36 0.93
C TYR A 124 13.56 19.98 1.03
N LYS A 125 12.54 19.35 0.45
CA LYS A 125 11.20 19.94 0.41
C LYS A 125 10.37 19.66 1.65
N PHE A 126 10.55 18.50 2.27
CA PHE A 126 9.68 18.00 3.33
C PHE A 126 10.42 17.62 4.62
N GLY A 127 11.75 17.72 4.65
CA GLY A 127 12.55 17.23 5.78
C GLY A 127 12.50 15.70 5.97
N ASN A 128 11.98 14.96 4.99
CA ASN A 128 11.73 13.53 5.09
C ASN A 128 12.14 12.80 3.81
N ILE A 129 13.22 12.02 3.87
CA ILE A 129 13.72 11.24 2.72
C ILE A 129 12.77 10.12 2.30
N PHE A 130 11.97 9.60 3.23
CA PHE A 130 11.10 8.46 2.98
C PHE A 130 9.78 8.82 2.30
N LYS A 131 9.41 10.09 2.24
CA LYS A 131 8.15 10.50 1.61
C LYS A 131 8.04 10.04 0.15
N SER A 132 9.12 10.11 -0.62
CA SER A 132 9.16 9.61 -1.99
C SER A 132 9.06 8.08 -2.05
N CYS A 133 9.66 7.38 -1.08
CA CYS A 133 9.59 5.92 -1.00
C CYS A 133 8.16 5.45 -0.75
N GLU A 134 7.46 6.09 0.16
CA GLU A 134 6.05 5.79 0.45
C GLU A 134 5.13 6.11 -0.73
N GLN A 135 5.35 7.23 -1.41
CA GLN A 135 4.60 7.54 -2.63
C GLN A 135 4.82 6.49 -3.72
N ALA A 136 6.05 6.04 -3.93
CA ALA A 136 6.33 4.96 -4.87
C ALA A 136 5.67 3.64 -4.44
N LEU A 137 5.71 3.32 -3.14
CA LEU A 137 5.08 2.12 -2.59
C LEU A 137 3.57 2.10 -2.87
N PHE A 138 2.88 3.20 -2.57
CA PHE A 138 1.43 3.28 -2.80
C PHE A 138 1.04 3.38 -4.28
N ALA A 139 1.92 3.89 -5.15
CA ALA A 139 1.67 3.97 -6.58
C ALA A 139 1.89 2.65 -7.32
N THR A 140 2.74 1.78 -6.80
CA THR A 140 3.21 0.58 -7.51
C THR A 140 2.07 -0.37 -7.85
N ALA A 141 1.26 -0.77 -6.88
CA ALA A 141 0.16 -1.70 -7.13
C ALA A 141 -0.92 -1.13 -8.08
N PRO A 142 -1.37 0.14 -7.95
CA PRO A 142 -2.27 0.75 -8.94
C PRO A 142 -1.71 0.82 -10.36
N ILE A 143 -0.43 1.12 -10.52
CA ILE A 143 0.21 1.15 -11.84
C ILE A 143 0.19 -0.23 -12.49
N VAL A 144 0.54 -1.27 -11.74
CA VAL A 144 0.46 -2.65 -12.24
C VAL A 144 -0.98 -3.05 -12.52
N ALA A 145 -1.93 -2.69 -11.66
CA ALA A 145 -3.34 -2.97 -11.86
C ALA A 145 -3.87 -2.42 -13.19
N ILE A 146 -3.51 -1.17 -13.52
CA ILE A 146 -3.89 -0.53 -14.79
C ILE A 146 -3.24 -1.25 -15.97
N ARG A 147 -1.96 -1.61 -15.88
CA ARG A 147 -1.22 -2.26 -16.96
C ARG A 147 -1.74 -3.67 -17.26
N GLU A 148 -1.97 -4.44 -16.20
CA GLU A 148 -2.44 -5.82 -16.30
C GLU A 148 -3.97 -5.92 -16.41
N GLN A 149 -4.68 -4.78 -16.42
CA GLN A 149 -6.15 -4.70 -16.47
C GLN A 149 -6.84 -5.47 -15.34
N ILE A 150 -6.24 -5.45 -14.15
CA ILE A 150 -6.75 -6.09 -12.94
C ILE A 150 -7.52 -5.05 -12.12
N ASN A 151 -8.80 -5.27 -11.89
CA ASN A 151 -9.69 -4.28 -11.28
C ASN A 151 -9.77 -4.32 -9.75
N LEU A 152 -9.09 -5.26 -9.10
CA LEU A 152 -9.11 -5.41 -7.65
C LEU A 152 -7.69 -5.41 -7.08
N ILE A 153 -7.47 -4.55 -6.09
CA ILE A 153 -6.25 -4.58 -5.26
C ILE A 153 -6.67 -4.86 -3.83
N ILE A 154 -6.06 -5.87 -3.21
CA ILE A 154 -6.32 -6.22 -1.81
C ILE A 154 -5.13 -5.79 -0.97
N TYR A 155 -5.30 -4.70 -0.21
CA TYR A 155 -4.29 -4.23 0.75
C TYR A 155 -4.47 -4.91 2.10
N GLY A 156 -3.37 -5.21 2.79
CA GLY A 156 -3.37 -5.81 4.13
C GLY A 156 -3.51 -4.81 5.26
N GLU A 157 -3.35 -3.54 4.98
CA GLU A 157 -3.30 -2.49 5.99
C GLU A 157 -4.42 -1.48 5.80
N ASN A 158 -5.00 -1.06 6.93
CA ASN A 158 -5.93 0.06 6.97
C ASN A 158 -5.50 1.01 8.08
N ALA A 159 -4.83 2.08 7.71
CA ALA A 159 -4.30 3.06 8.64
C ALA A 159 -5.40 3.69 9.54
N GLY A 160 -6.60 3.89 9.02
CA GLY A 160 -7.73 4.41 9.78
C GLY A 160 -8.17 3.46 10.90
N LEU A 161 -8.15 2.15 10.68
CA LEU A 161 -8.47 1.16 11.71
C LEU A 161 -7.32 0.95 12.70
N GLN A 162 -6.08 1.08 12.26
CA GLN A 162 -4.90 0.84 13.09
C GLN A 162 -4.59 2.02 14.02
N TRP A 163 -4.63 3.24 13.49
CA TRP A 163 -4.14 4.43 14.18
C TRP A 163 -5.25 5.38 14.62
N GLY A 164 -6.50 5.13 14.20
CA GLY A 164 -7.62 6.01 14.52
C GLY A 164 -7.53 7.39 13.88
N TYR A 165 -6.69 7.56 12.88
CA TYR A 165 -6.64 8.76 12.09
C TYR A 165 -7.81 8.74 11.09
N ASP A 166 -8.56 9.82 11.04
CA ASP A 166 -9.64 10.05 10.08
C ASP A 166 -10.66 8.91 9.94
N ALA A 167 -11.77 9.05 10.62
CA ALA A 167 -12.95 8.20 10.43
C ALA A 167 -13.45 8.19 8.96
N HIS A 168 -12.98 9.12 8.14
CA HIS A 168 -13.29 9.20 6.72
C HIS A 168 -12.51 8.19 5.87
N VAL A 169 -11.26 7.86 6.23
CA VAL A 169 -10.45 6.85 5.52
C VAL A 169 -10.98 5.44 5.75
N SER A 170 -11.72 5.21 6.83
CA SER A 170 -12.25 3.89 7.19
C SER A 170 -13.52 3.48 6.46
N LYS A 171 -14.17 4.39 5.73
CA LYS A 171 -15.54 4.18 5.19
C LYS A 171 -15.61 3.71 3.75
N GLY A 172 -14.51 3.58 3.03
CA GLY A 172 -14.57 3.12 1.64
C GLY A 172 -13.24 2.62 1.12
N GLY A 173 -13.26 1.66 0.21
CA GLY A 173 -12.11 1.18 -0.55
C GLY A 173 -11.72 2.11 -1.70
N ASP A 174 -12.08 3.39 -1.63
CA ASP A 174 -11.78 4.36 -2.67
C ASP A 174 -10.30 4.76 -2.62
N ALA A 175 -9.60 4.59 -3.74
CA ALA A 175 -8.20 4.95 -3.90
C ALA A 175 -7.94 6.46 -3.66
N ASN A 176 -8.92 7.34 -3.85
CA ASN A 176 -8.80 8.76 -3.53
C ASN A 176 -8.57 8.99 -2.02
N ASN A 177 -9.09 8.14 -1.17
CA ASN A 177 -8.86 8.20 0.26
C ASN A 177 -7.40 7.86 0.63
N LEU A 178 -6.75 6.96 -0.12
CA LEU A 178 -5.32 6.67 0.03
C LEU A 178 -4.45 7.89 -0.28
N ARG A 179 -4.81 8.66 -1.30
CA ARG A 179 -4.08 9.89 -1.68
C ARG A 179 -4.06 10.93 -0.56
N ASN A 180 -5.11 10.99 0.23
CA ASN A 180 -5.26 11.91 1.35
C ASN A 180 -4.76 11.33 2.68
N SER A 181 -4.31 10.07 2.68
CA SER A 181 -3.76 9.46 3.88
C SER A 181 -2.48 10.16 4.32
N ASN A 182 -2.25 10.08 5.61
CA ASN A 182 -1.23 10.77 6.41
C ASN A 182 0.09 11.01 5.69
N THR A 183 0.73 10.00 5.13
CA THR A 183 2.06 10.14 4.54
C THR A 183 2.02 10.75 3.15
N LEU A 184 0.98 10.48 2.39
CA LEU A 184 0.81 11.06 1.06
C LEU A 184 0.35 12.52 1.14
N SER A 185 -0.45 12.88 2.15
CA SER A 185 -0.92 14.25 2.45
C SER A 185 -1.39 15.00 1.21
N GLY A 186 -2.23 14.36 0.37
CA GLY A 186 -2.69 14.91 -0.90
C GLY A 186 -1.57 15.13 -1.93
N GLY A 187 -0.35 14.68 -1.65
CA GLY A 187 0.79 14.83 -2.52
C GLY A 187 0.74 13.85 -3.68
N GLY A 188 0.81 14.37 -4.91
CA GLY A 188 1.01 13.58 -6.12
C GLY A 188 2.40 13.80 -6.70
N VAL A 189 2.68 13.09 -7.77
CA VAL A 189 3.92 13.22 -8.55
C VAL A 189 4.06 14.59 -9.19
N GLU A 190 2.97 15.35 -9.33
CA GLU A 190 2.92 16.70 -9.89
C GLU A 190 3.92 17.62 -9.21
N LYS A 191 4.06 17.51 -7.89
CA LYS A 191 5.02 18.31 -7.11
C LYS A 191 6.48 18.10 -7.53
N TYR A 192 6.81 16.92 -8.03
CA TYR A 192 8.14 16.60 -8.54
C TYR A 192 8.33 17.07 -9.98
N ILE A 193 7.26 17.15 -10.77
CA ILE A 193 7.28 17.65 -12.15
C ILE A 193 7.39 19.18 -12.15
N ASP A 194 6.52 19.85 -11.40
CA ASP A 194 6.42 21.31 -11.35
C ASP A 194 7.71 21.95 -10.82
N SER A 195 8.44 21.22 -10.00
CA SER A 195 9.77 21.65 -9.53
C SER A 195 10.89 21.47 -10.56
N GLY A 196 10.59 20.97 -11.76
CA GLY A 196 11.59 20.64 -12.77
C GLY A 196 12.50 19.45 -12.42
N PHE A 197 12.20 18.78 -11.31
CA PHE A 197 13.03 17.74 -10.76
C PHE A 197 12.92 16.42 -11.54
N MET A 198 11.74 16.16 -12.11
CA MET A 198 11.46 14.97 -12.92
C MET A 198 10.77 15.36 -14.24
N LYS A 199 11.18 14.75 -15.33
CA LYS A 199 10.48 14.90 -16.60
C LYS A 199 9.19 14.08 -16.58
N LYS A 200 8.11 14.63 -17.15
CA LYS A 200 6.78 13.99 -17.25
C LYS A 200 6.84 12.53 -17.79
N LYS A 201 7.83 12.20 -18.62
CA LYS A 201 8.06 10.86 -19.17
C LYS A 201 8.44 9.79 -18.14
N ILE A 202 8.96 10.16 -16.98
CA ILE A 202 9.44 9.19 -15.95
C ILE A 202 8.27 8.71 -15.08
N ILE A 203 7.14 9.38 -15.15
CA ILE A 203 6.00 9.19 -14.25
C ILE A 203 4.88 8.36 -14.88
N LEU A 204 4.93 8.19 -16.20
CA LEU A 204 3.99 7.36 -16.96
C LEU A 204 4.50 5.94 -17.21
N VAL A 205 5.51 5.54 -16.46
CA VAL A 205 6.02 4.16 -16.48
C VAL A 205 5.50 3.42 -15.28
#